data_a60f35a6aea1494009a738f4d26db5ea
#
_entry.id   a60f35a6aea1494009a738f4d26db5ea
#
_cell.length_a   1.000
_cell.length_b   1.000
_cell.length_c   1.000
_cell.angle_alpha   90.00
_cell.angle_beta   90.00
_cell.angle_gamma   90.00
#
_symmetry.space_group_name_H-M   'P 1'
#
loop_
_entity.id
_entity.type
_entity.pdbx_description
1 polymer ?
#
loop_
_entity_poly.entity_id
_entity_poly.type
_entity_poly.pdbx_seq_one_letter_code
_entity_poly.pdbx_strand_id
1 'polypeptide(L)'
;MTHLIVAVVAVLSGIGIGLLIAWGWRRYRLRRQRLALVARITSVSVDHVRDVMVQDGNGGVLHLDFVLLTPRGILVIDLRDVSGNVFGSDQMSDWTVMDGAQRFTFTNPQSALYGRVAAVRAIAGSVPVEG
;
A
#
# COMPACT_ATOMS: atom_id res chain seq x y z
N MET A 1 -13.86 17.97 48.64
CA MET A 1 -12.64 17.74 47.84
C MET A 1 -12.56 16.33 47.28
N THR A 2 -12.78 15.27 48.04
CA THR A 2 -12.74 13.85 47.58
C THR A 2 -13.68 13.53 46.42
N HIS A 3 -14.91 14.01 46.44
CA HIS A 3 -15.90 13.74 45.35
C HIS A 3 -15.51 14.38 44.02
N LEU A 4 -14.86 15.56 44.07
CA LEU A 4 -14.39 16.24 42.85
C LEU A 4 -13.24 15.46 42.19
N ILE A 5 -12.32 14.94 42.99
CA ILE A 5 -11.18 14.15 42.51
C ILE A 5 -11.66 12.84 41.87
N VAL A 6 -12.62 12.15 42.51
CA VAL A 6 -13.20 10.93 41.98
C VAL A 6 -13.92 11.18 40.65
N ALA A 7 -14.69 12.27 40.55
CA ALA A 7 -15.36 12.66 39.30
C ALA A 7 -14.37 12.96 38.15
N VAL A 8 -13.30 13.68 38.44
CA VAL A 8 -12.26 13.98 37.44
C VAL A 8 -11.55 12.70 36.96
N VAL A 9 -11.21 11.80 37.88
CA VAL A 9 -10.57 10.52 37.51
C VAL A 9 -11.51 9.66 36.67
N ALA A 10 -12.79 9.59 37.00
CA ALA A 10 -13.78 8.84 36.23
C ALA A 10 -13.94 9.39 34.80
N VAL A 11 -13.98 10.71 34.64
CA VAL A 11 -14.06 11.37 33.32
C VAL A 11 -12.81 11.11 32.49
N LEU A 12 -11.63 11.26 33.08
CA LEU A 12 -10.36 11.01 32.37
C LEU A 12 -10.22 9.55 31.96
N SER A 13 -10.63 8.61 32.81
CA SER A 13 -10.65 7.17 32.48
C SER A 13 -11.61 6.87 31.33
N GLY A 14 -12.80 7.47 31.33
CA GLY A 14 -13.80 7.32 30.26
C GLY A 14 -13.28 7.82 28.92
N ILE A 15 -12.62 9.00 28.91
CA ILE A 15 -12.00 9.54 27.70
C ILE A 15 -10.87 8.62 27.19
N GLY A 16 -10.01 8.14 28.08
CA GLY A 16 -8.92 7.23 27.73
C GLY A 16 -9.43 5.93 27.07
N ILE A 17 -10.45 5.32 27.66
CA ILE A 17 -11.09 4.11 27.11
C ILE A 17 -11.73 4.41 25.75
N GLY A 18 -12.43 5.52 25.61
CA GLY A 18 -13.04 5.93 24.34
C GLY A 18 -12.01 6.10 23.22
N LEU A 19 -10.88 6.73 23.51
CA LEU A 19 -9.77 6.90 22.56
C LEU A 19 -9.14 5.56 22.15
N LEU A 20 -8.94 4.65 23.09
CA LEU A 20 -8.42 3.30 22.81
C LEU A 20 -9.36 2.50 21.92
N ILE A 21 -10.66 2.56 22.17
CA ILE A 21 -11.68 1.90 21.35
C ILE A 21 -11.68 2.51 19.93
N ALA A 22 -11.68 3.83 19.81
CA ALA A 22 -11.66 4.52 18.52
C ALA A 22 -10.40 4.17 17.72
N TRP A 23 -9.24 4.12 18.39
CA TRP A 23 -7.98 3.74 17.77
C TRP A 23 -7.98 2.26 17.32
N GLY A 24 -8.49 1.35 18.14
CA GLY A 24 -8.66 -0.07 17.82
C GLY A 24 -9.58 -0.28 16.61
N TRP A 25 -10.71 0.44 16.56
CA TRP A 25 -11.67 0.42 15.46
C TRP A 25 -11.05 0.94 14.15
N ARG A 26 -10.28 2.03 14.24
CA ARG A 26 -9.56 2.59 13.08
C ARG A 26 -8.54 1.58 12.53
N ARG A 27 -7.75 0.95 13.40
CA ARG A 27 -6.83 -0.12 12.98
C ARG A 27 -7.52 -1.34 12.39
N TYR A 28 -8.65 -1.74 12.96
CA TYR A 28 -9.44 -2.86 12.46
C TYR A 28 -10.02 -2.58 11.07
N ARG A 29 -10.57 -1.37 10.84
CA ARG A 29 -11.07 -0.93 9.54
C ARG A 29 -9.96 -0.94 8.48
N LEU A 30 -8.81 -0.37 8.80
CA LEU A 30 -7.67 -0.33 7.87
C LEU A 30 -7.19 -1.75 7.49
N ARG A 31 -7.11 -2.65 8.46
CA ARG A 31 -6.78 -4.06 8.20
C ARG A 31 -7.79 -4.75 7.30
N ARG A 32 -9.09 -4.54 7.54
CA ARG A 32 -10.15 -5.09 6.68
C ARG A 32 -10.08 -4.55 5.25
N GLN A 33 -9.83 -3.27 5.08
CA GLN A 33 -9.69 -2.67 3.75
C GLN A 33 -8.48 -3.25 3.00
N ARG A 34 -7.34 -3.40 3.66
CA ARG A 34 -6.16 -4.05 3.07
C ARG A 34 -6.42 -5.51 2.68
N LEU A 35 -7.07 -6.28 3.53
CA LEU A 35 -7.42 -7.67 3.22
C LEU A 35 -8.39 -7.76 2.04
N ALA A 36 -9.38 -6.88 1.97
CA ALA A 36 -10.32 -6.83 0.85
C ALA A 36 -9.62 -6.41 -0.46
N LEU A 37 -8.68 -5.47 -0.40
CA LEU A 37 -7.87 -5.08 -1.55
C LEU A 37 -7.02 -6.25 -2.06
N VAL A 38 -6.30 -6.91 -1.15
CA VAL A 38 -5.50 -8.09 -1.48
C VAL A 38 -6.36 -9.17 -2.13
N ALA A 39 -7.52 -9.49 -1.54
CA ALA A 39 -8.43 -10.49 -2.09
C ALA A 39 -8.93 -10.13 -3.49
N ARG A 40 -9.18 -8.84 -3.77
CA ARG A 40 -9.57 -8.36 -5.11
C ARG A 40 -8.41 -8.47 -6.11
N ILE A 41 -7.21 -8.06 -5.71
CA ILE A 41 -6.01 -8.16 -6.56
C ILE A 41 -5.75 -9.62 -6.92
N THR A 42 -5.76 -10.52 -5.93
CA THR A 42 -5.46 -11.94 -6.16
C THR A 42 -6.58 -12.71 -6.86
N SER A 43 -7.82 -12.21 -6.86
CA SER A 43 -8.95 -12.88 -7.52
C SER A 43 -8.82 -12.95 -9.06
N VAL A 44 -7.99 -12.11 -9.66
CA VAL A 44 -7.74 -12.09 -11.12
C VAL A 44 -6.55 -12.95 -11.54
N SER A 45 -5.86 -13.58 -10.58
CA SER A 45 -4.68 -14.40 -10.81
C SER A 45 -4.98 -15.90 -10.64
N VAL A 46 -4.27 -16.72 -11.39
CA VAL A 46 -4.24 -18.17 -11.21
C VAL A 46 -3.37 -18.54 -10.01
N ASP A 47 -2.26 -17.81 -9.84
CA ASP A 47 -1.35 -17.93 -8.71
C ASP A 47 -0.69 -16.57 -8.43
N HIS A 48 -0.15 -16.38 -7.24
CA HIS A 48 0.48 -15.13 -6.86
C HIS A 48 1.54 -15.33 -5.78
N VAL A 49 2.53 -14.47 -5.81
CA VAL A 49 3.51 -14.30 -4.72
C VAL A 49 3.50 -12.85 -4.23
N ARG A 50 3.83 -12.67 -2.97
CA ARG A 50 3.80 -11.37 -2.29
C ARG A 50 5.10 -11.15 -1.55
N ASP A 51 5.44 -9.85 -1.38
CA ASP A 51 6.60 -9.42 -0.58
C ASP A 51 7.89 -10.15 -1.00
N VAL A 52 8.16 -10.19 -2.31
CA VAL A 52 9.28 -10.92 -2.91
C VAL A 52 10.44 -9.98 -3.19
N MET A 53 11.65 -10.48 -2.97
CA MET A 53 12.87 -9.80 -3.34
C MET A 53 13.46 -10.42 -4.61
N VAL A 54 13.77 -9.57 -5.61
CA VAL A 54 14.34 -9.97 -6.90
C VAL A 54 15.60 -9.18 -7.17
N GLN A 55 16.62 -9.82 -7.75
CA GLN A 55 17.84 -9.13 -8.17
C GLN A 55 17.57 -8.28 -9.40
N ASP A 56 18.14 -7.07 -9.44
CA ASP A 56 17.98 -6.11 -10.54
C ASP A 56 18.94 -6.34 -11.72
N GLY A 57 19.78 -7.36 -11.65
CA GLY A 57 20.83 -7.65 -12.63
C GLY A 57 22.11 -6.82 -12.46
N ASN A 58 22.11 -5.78 -11.63
CA ASN A 58 23.26 -4.91 -11.34
C ASN A 58 23.85 -5.16 -9.93
N GLY A 59 23.42 -6.24 -9.27
CA GLY A 59 23.81 -6.56 -7.90
C GLY A 59 22.96 -5.91 -6.82
N GLY A 60 21.92 -5.13 -7.19
CA GLY A 60 20.90 -4.61 -6.31
C GLY A 60 19.76 -5.59 -6.11
N VAL A 61 18.89 -5.29 -5.14
CA VAL A 61 17.70 -6.07 -4.81
C VAL A 61 16.48 -5.16 -4.86
N LEU A 62 15.45 -5.58 -5.60
CA LEU A 62 14.19 -4.89 -5.73
C LEU A 62 13.11 -5.63 -4.94
N HIS A 63 12.34 -4.90 -4.15
CA HIS A 63 11.17 -5.42 -3.47
C HIS A 63 9.95 -5.30 -4.39
N LEU A 64 9.17 -6.39 -4.48
CA LEU A 64 7.92 -6.46 -5.23
C LEU A 64 6.78 -6.76 -4.26
N ASP A 65 5.75 -5.92 -4.26
CA ASP A 65 4.59 -6.10 -3.39
C ASP A 65 3.76 -7.30 -3.83
N PHE A 66 3.47 -7.40 -5.15
CA PHE A 66 2.78 -8.55 -5.75
C PHE A 66 3.34 -8.88 -7.12
N VAL A 67 3.43 -10.17 -7.37
CA VAL A 67 3.63 -10.75 -8.70
C VAL A 67 2.53 -11.76 -8.92
N LEU A 68 1.68 -11.51 -9.91
CA LEU A 68 0.51 -12.32 -10.23
C LEU A 68 0.75 -13.12 -11.50
N LEU A 69 0.44 -14.40 -11.48
CA LEU A 69 0.34 -15.21 -12.68
C LEU A 69 -1.10 -15.13 -13.21
N THR A 70 -1.25 -14.58 -14.39
CA THR A 70 -2.54 -14.43 -15.07
C THR A 70 -2.58 -15.27 -16.35
N PRO A 71 -3.75 -15.51 -16.95
CA PRO A 71 -3.83 -16.20 -18.26
C PRO A 71 -3.10 -15.46 -19.40
N ARG A 72 -2.78 -14.19 -19.24
CA ARG A 72 -2.07 -13.36 -20.23
C ARG A 72 -0.57 -13.23 -19.98
N GLY A 73 -0.08 -13.68 -18.83
CA GLY A 73 1.30 -13.56 -18.42
C GLY A 73 1.45 -13.11 -16.97
N ILE A 74 2.58 -12.56 -16.63
CA ILE A 74 2.92 -12.10 -15.29
C ILE A 74 2.59 -10.62 -15.18
N LEU A 75 1.88 -10.26 -14.10
CA LEU A 75 1.55 -8.87 -13.75
C LEU A 75 2.28 -8.50 -12.45
N VAL A 76 3.12 -7.47 -12.52
CA VAL A 76 3.81 -6.89 -11.36
C VAL A 76 2.99 -5.72 -10.84
N ILE A 77 2.67 -5.73 -9.55
CA ILE A 77 1.90 -4.65 -8.91
C ILE A 77 2.71 -4.04 -7.78
N ASP A 78 2.83 -2.72 -7.80
CA ASP A 78 3.40 -1.89 -6.74
C ASP A 78 2.28 -1.11 -6.04
N LEU A 79 2.12 -1.32 -4.74
CA LEU A 79 1.06 -0.66 -3.96
C LEU A 79 1.56 0.64 -3.34
N ARG A 80 0.75 1.69 -3.49
CA ARG A 80 0.97 2.97 -2.82
C ARG A 80 -0.21 3.30 -1.92
N ASP A 81 0.10 3.47 -0.63
CA ASP A 81 -0.90 3.83 0.39
C ASP A 81 -1.06 5.35 0.42
N VAL A 82 -1.84 5.87 -0.51
CA VAL A 82 -2.18 7.30 -0.58
C VAL A 82 -3.68 7.49 -0.51
N SER A 83 -4.12 8.51 0.25
CA SER A 83 -5.52 8.94 0.31
C SER A 83 -5.70 10.26 -0.41
N GLY A 84 -6.86 10.44 -1.06
CA GLY A 84 -7.18 11.64 -1.82
C GLY A 84 -7.11 11.46 -3.33
N ASN A 85 -7.13 12.58 -4.05
CA ASN A 85 -7.05 12.61 -5.51
C ASN A 85 -5.60 12.72 -5.97
N VAL A 86 -5.15 11.77 -6.77
CA VAL A 86 -3.79 11.74 -7.31
C VAL A 86 -3.79 12.37 -8.71
N PHE A 87 -2.90 13.33 -8.92
CA PHE A 87 -2.66 13.99 -10.20
C PHE A 87 -1.23 13.69 -10.64
N GLY A 88 -1.08 12.99 -11.73
CA GLY A 88 0.22 12.62 -12.27
C GLY A 88 0.13 12.18 -13.72
N SER A 89 1.28 12.14 -14.37
CA SER A 89 1.47 11.56 -15.69
C SER A 89 2.84 10.88 -15.76
N ASP A 90 3.06 10.12 -16.82
CA ASP A 90 4.33 9.44 -17.10
C ASP A 90 5.50 10.41 -17.31
N GLN A 91 5.22 11.64 -17.77
CA GLN A 91 6.25 12.66 -18.02
C GLN A 91 6.59 13.53 -16.81
N MET A 92 5.85 13.38 -15.71
CA MET A 92 6.09 14.16 -14.49
C MET A 92 7.08 13.43 -13.58
N SER A 93 8.06 14.15 -13.02
CA SER A 93 8.99 13.60 -12.01
C SER A 93 8.29 13.28 -10.70
N ASP A 94 7.30 14.09 -10.34
CA ASP A 94 6.55 13.97 -9.11
C ASP A 94 5.05 14.03 -9.35
N TRP A 95 4.31 13.22 -8.61
CA TRP A 95 2.86 13.22 -8.61
C TRP A 95 2.34 13.98 -7.40
N THR A 96 1.23 14.68 -7.58
CA THR A 96 0.59 15.48 -6.54
C THR A 96 -0.64 14.75 -5.99
N VAL A 97 -0.79 14.78 -4.68
CA VAL A 97 -1.99 14.30 -3.99
C VAL A 97 -2.72 15.48 -3.34
N MET A 98 -4.03 15.52 -3.52
CA MET A 98 -4.95 16.46 -2.86
C MET A 98 -5.87 15.66 -1.95
N ASP A 99 -5.73 15.85 -0.63
CA ASP A 99 -6.60 15.24 0.38
C ASP A 99 -7.30 16.36 1.17
N GLY A 100 -8.51 16.71 0.75
CA GLY A 100 -9.22 17.88 1.24
C GLY A 100 -8.45 19.17 0.95
N ALA A 101 -8.06 19.90 1.99
CA ALA A 101 -7.25 21.10 1.91
C ALA A 101 -5.73 20.84 1.90
N GLN A 102 -5.32 19.60 2.11
CA GLN A 102 -3.91 19.24 2.15
C GLN A 102 -3.41 18.88 0.76
N ARG A 103 -2.18 19.32 0.46
CA ARG A 103 -1.48 19.00 -0.79
C ARG A 103 -0.09 18.48 -0.44
N PHE A 104 0.29 17.35 -1.01
CA PHE A 104 1.65 16.82 -0.94
C PHE A 104 2.05 16.20 -2.27
N THR A 105 3.35 16.01 -2.46
CA THR A 105 3.91 15.38 -3.66
C THR A 105 4.71 14.15 -3.26
N PHE A 106 4.79 13.18 -4.18
CA PHE A 106 5.69 12.04 -4.08
C PHE A 106 6.28 11.73 -5.46
N THR A 107 7.46 11.14 -5.48
CA THR A 107 8.15 10.79 -6.72
C THR A 107 7.30 9.85 -7.58
N ASN A 108 7.27 10.11 -8.89
CA ASN A 108 6.57 9.28 -9.86
C ASN A 108 6.96 7.79 -9.71
N PRO A 109 6.02 6.89 -9.38
CA PRO A 109 6.33 5.49 -9.12
C PRO A 109 6.59 4.66 -10.38
N GLN A 110 6.27 5.18 -11.56
CA GLN A 110 6.33 4.42 -12.83
C GLN A 110 7.76 3.98 -13.16
N SER A 111 8.76 4.85 -12.96
CA SER A 111 10.15 4.50 -13.24
C SER A 111 10.63 3.32 -12.39
N ALA A 112 10.26 3.30 -11.10
CA ALA A 112 10.56 2.20 -10.21
C ALA A 112 9.81 0.92 -10.59
N LEU A 113 8.55 1.05 -11.04
CA LEU A 113 7.75 -0.09 -11.52
C LEU A 113 8.37 -0.69 -12.78
N TYR A 114 8.82 0.13 -13.73
CA TYR A 114 9.49 -0.35 -14.94
C TYR A 114 10.77 -1.12 -14.62
N GLY A 115 11.56 -0.69 -13.64
CA GLY A 115 12.71 -1.44 -13.15
C GLY A 115 12.34 -2.81 -12.58
N ARG A 116 11.26 -2.89 -11.81
CA ARG A 116 10.72 -4.15 -11.27
C ARG A 116 10.22 -5.08 -12.37
N VAL A 117 9.48 -4.55 -13.34
CA VAL A 117 9.00 -5.30 -14.52
C VAL A 117 10.18 -5.86 -15.31
N ALA A 118 11.23 -5.06 -15.53
CA ALA A 118 12.43 -5.51 -16.22
C ALA A 118 13.14 -6.65 -15.49
N ALA A 119 13.27 -6.56 -14.16
CA ALA A 119 13.88 -7.59 -13.34
C ALA A 119 13.08 -8.92 -13.39
N VAL A 120 11.75 -8.85 -13.30
CA VAL A 120 10.88 -10.03 -13.43
C VAL A 120 10.95 -10.61 -14.84
N ARG A 121 10.99 -9.78 -15.87
CA ARG A 121 11.11 -10.21 -17.27
C ARG A 121 12.41 -10.96 -17.53
N ALA A 122 13.51 -10.56 -16.92
CA ALA A 122 14.78 -11.26 -17.03
C ALA A 122 14.73 -12.70 -16.49
N ILE A 123 13.88 -12.95 -15.50
CA ILE A 123 13.67 -14.28 -14.88
C ILE A 123 12.60 -15.08 -15.63
N ALA A 124 11.55 -14.41 -16.09
CA ALA A 124 10.37 -15.03 -16.71
C ALA A 124 10.65 -15.61 -18.13
N GLY A 125 11.77 -15.25 -18.76
CA GLY A 125 12.13 -15.71 -20.09
C GLY A 125 11.16 -15.24 -21.17
N SER A 126 10.42 -16.16 -21.79
CA SER A 126 9.49 -15.86 -22.88
C SER A 126 8.08 -15.48 -22.42
N VAL A 127 7.79 -15.55 -21.12
CA VAL A 127 6.47 -15.21 -20.59
C VAL A 127 6.29 -13.68 -20.61
N PRO A 128 5.16 -13.14 -21.14
CA PRO A 128 4.88 -11.71 -21.11
C PRO A 128 4.84 -11.18 -19.68
N VAL A 129 5.47 -10.04 -19.43
CA VAL A 129 5.49 -9.37 -18.11
C VAL A 129 5.05 -7.94 -18.29
N GLU A 130 4.04 -7.54 -17.52
CA GLU A 130 3.47 -6.18 -17.47
C GLU A 130 3.45 -5.66 -16.01
N GLY A 131 3.24 -4.34 -15.83
CA GLY A 131 3.11 -3.73 -14.54
C GLY A 131 2.23 -2.50 -14.54
#